data_2b6c3ee430eb23bf0eea61c90580da96
#
_entry.id   2b6c3ee430eb23bf0eea61c90580da96
#
_cell.length_a   1.000
_cell.length_b   1.000
_cell.length_c   1.000
_cell.angle_alpha   90.00
_cell.angle_beta   90.00
_cell.angle_gamma   90.00
#
_symmetry.space_group_name_H-M   'P 1'
#
loop_
_entity.id
_entity.type
_entity.pdbx_description
1 polymer ?
#
loop_
_entity_poly.entity_id
_entity_poly.type
_entity_poly.pdbx_seq_one_letter_code
_entity_poly.pdbx_strand_id
1 'polypeptide(L)'
;TWQRLIIMIGGVTVNFILALFIYIAVMWVWGKEYLPVENAIYGVHLADESIEGENLFMEGDIILDVNGNVPQTIGDISSLIVIDGNREVNLLRKGVKKHISLPSDFEQRVLANVKGPLFEALIPTCINDVAPNSGASEAGLQASDSLVEINGKSFPFFQHFTVELQNHKDTIIELGLYRGEEHMVVQVNVSEEGTLGFHTKMPNDLLV
;
A
#
# COMPACT_ATOMS: atom_id res chain seq x y z
N THR A 1 -22.52 22.46 46.96
CA THR A 1 -22.44 22.52 45.47
C THR A 1 -21.08 22.04 45.00
N TRP A 2 -19.97 22.43 45.58
CA TRP A 2 -18.61 22.03 45.17
C TRP A 2 -18.36 20.51 45.31
N GLN A 3 -18.85 19.87 46.37
CA GLN A 3 -18.69 18.42 46.57
C GLN A 3 -19.36 17.60 45.44
N ARG A 4 -20.54 18.03 44.96
CA ARG A 4 -21.22 17.37 43.82
C ARG A 4 -20.45 17.57 42.50
N LEU A 5 -19.86 18.76 42.31
CA LEU A 5 -19.04 19.04 41.15
C LEU A 5 -17.77 18.16 41.12
N ILE A 6 -17.09 18.01 42.26
CA ILE A 6 -15.90 17.16 42.40
C ILE A 6 -16.24 15.68 42.12
N ILE A 7 -17.39 15.18 42.57
CA ILE A 7 -17.82 13.80 42.32
C ILE A 7 -18.11 13.60 40.83
N MET A 8 -18.76 14.55 40.15
CA MET A 8 -19.06 14.45 38.73
C MET A 8 -17.78 14.54 37.89
N ILE A 9 -16.87 15.49 38.18
CA ILE A 9 -15.60 15.64 37.51
C ILE A 9 -14.69 14.44 37.78
N GLY A 10 -14.71 13.90 39.02
CA GLY A 10 -13.90 12.75 39.42
C GLY A 10 -14.13 11.51 38.56
N GLY A 11 -15.41 11.20 38.28
CA GLY A 11 -15.75 10.06 37.40
C GLY A 11 -15.22 10.20 35.98
N VAL A 12 -15.40 11.38 35.38
CA VAL A 12 -14.91 11.68 34.05
C VAL A 12 -13.35 11.66 33.98
N THR A 13 -12.73 12.25 35.02
CA THR A 13 -11.24 12.30 35.09
C THR A 13 -10.65 10.91 35.25
N VAL A 14 -11.23 10.04 36.08
CA VAL A 14 -10.75 8.66 36.24
C VAL A 14 -10.89 7.89 34.93
N ASN A 15 -12.02 8.03 34.22
CA ASN A 15 -12.21 7.38 32.92
C ASN A 15 -11.19 7.87 31.87
N PHE A 16 -10.90 9.18 31.84
CA PHE A 16 -9.90 9.75 30.95
C PHE A 16 -8.49 9.21 31.25
N ILE A 17 -8.11 9.18 32.54
CA ILE A 17 -6.82 8.64 32.98
C ILE A 17 -6.73 7.15 32.62
N LEU A 18 -7.78 6.38 32.87
CA LEU A 18 -7.84 4.96 32.56
C LEU A 18 -7.70 4.73 31.03
N ALA A 19 -8.42 5.50 30.21
CA ALA A 19 -8.30 5.44 28.74
C ALA A 19 -6.88 5.75 28.28
N LEU A 20 -6.22 6.75 28.88
CA LEU A 20 -4.83 7.09 28.59
C LEU A 20 -3.87 5.94 28.93
N PHE A 21 -4.05 5.31 30.11
CA PHE A 21 -3.25 4.15 30.49
C PHE A 21 -3.44 2.96 29.56
N ILE A 22 -4.70 2.66 29.17
CA ILE A 22 -4.99 1.58 28.22
C ILE A 22 -4.33 1.90 26.87
N TYR A 23 -4.45 3.14 26.38
CA TYR A 23 -3.83 3.55 25.13
C TYR A 23 -2.30 3.39 25.16
N ILE A 24 -1.66 3.84 26.25
CA ILE A 24 -0.20 3.69 26.41
C ILE A 24 0.17 2.20 26.45
N ALA A 25 -0.59 1.38 27.19
CA ALA A 25 -0.34 -0.05 27.26
C ALA A 25 -0.48 -0.75 25.90
N VAL A 26 -1.52 -0.40 25.13
CA VAL A 26 -1.71 -0.91 23.75
C VAL A 26 -0.56 -0.49 22.85
N MET A 27 -0.17 0.79 22.89
CA MET A 27 0.97 1.28 22.10
C MET A 27 2.30 0.63 22.49
N TRP A 28 2.46 0.29 23.77
CA TRP A 28 3.69 -0.35 24.25
C TRP A 28 3.76 -1.84 23.88
N VAL A 29 2.63 -2.54 23.82
CA VAL A 29 2.56 -3.97 23.52
C VAL A 29 2.55 -4.24 22.02
N TRP A 30 1.76 -3.48 21.26
CA TRP A 30 1.60 -3.70 19.80
C TRP A 30 2.41 -2.72 18.95
N GLY A 31 2.81 -1.56 19.49
CA GLY A 31 3.56 -0.55 18.73
C GLY A 31 2.80 0.02 17.55
N LYS A 32 3.52 0.54 16.59
CA LYS A 32 3.03 0.90 15.25
C LYS A 32 3.84 0.11 14.23
N GLU A 33 3.17 -0.73 13.48
CA GLU A 33 3.78 -1.34 12.29
C GLU A 33 3.78 -0.32 11.15
N TYR A 34 4.92 -0.12 10.52
CA TYR A 34 5.05 0.73 9.34
C TYR A 34 6.04 0.10 8.36
N LEU A 35 5.91 0.45 7.09
CA LEU A 35 6.82 0.04 6.05
C LEU A 35 7.93 1.08 5.89
N PRO A 36 9.18 0.79 6.28
CA PRO A 36 10.31 1.66 5.99
C PRO A 36 10.50 1.83 4.49
N VAL A 37 10.86 3.03 4.04
CA VAL A 37 11.12 3.31 2.61
C VAL A 37 12.20 2.40 2.04
N GLU A 38 13.23 2.07 2.82
CA GLU A 38 14.31 1.17 2.41
C GLU A 38 13.84 -0.26 2.10
N ASN A 39 12.71 -0.68 2.67
CA ASN A 39 12.10 -1.99 2.44
C ASN A 39 11.13 -1.99 1.25
N ALA A 40 10.82 -0.83 0.66
CA ALA A 40 10.03 -0.73 -0.57
C ALA A 40 10.91 -1.05 -1.81
N ILE A 41 11.44 -2.26 -1.83
CA ILE A 41 12.45 -2.72 -2.82
C ILE A 41 11.94 -2.74 -4.27
N TYR A 42 10.64 -2.81 -4.46
CA TYR A 42 9.99 -2.74 -5.77
C TYR A 42 9.62 -1.31 -6.18
N GLY A 43 9.89 -0.34 -5.31
CA GLY A 43 9.55 1.06 -5.52
C GLY A 43 8.12 1.41 -5.17
N VAL A 44 7.68 2.57 -5.67
CA VAL A 44 6.36 3.13 -5.38
C VAL A 44 5.38 2.94 -6.52
N HIS A 45 4.12 2.72 -6.17
CA HIS A 45 2.94 2.86 -6.99
C HIS A 45 2.44 4.31 -6.93
N LEU A 46 2.04 4.87 -8.05
CA LEU A 46 1.55 6.24 -8.18
C LEU A 46 0.02 6.27 -8.08
N ALA A 47 -0.51 7.16 -7.26
CA ALA A 47 -1.97 7.25 -7.05
C ALA A 47 -2.75 7.77 -8.27
N ASP A 48 -2.09 8.50 -9.18
CA ASP A 48 -2.75 9.14 -10.32
C ASP A 48 -1.74 9.44 -11.44
N GLU A 49 -2.18 9.31 -12.69
CA GLU A 49 -1.36 9.58 -13.88
C GLU A 49 -0.90 11.05 -13.99
N SER A 50 -1.57 11.99 -13.30
CA SER A 50 -1.20 13.42 -13.32
C SER A 50 0.14 13.73 -12.68
N ILE A 51 0.67 12.81 -11.88
CA ILE A 51 1.98 12.88 -11.24
C ILE A 51 3.02 12.03 -11.93
N GLU A 52 2.65 11.30 -13.00
CA GLU A 52 3.54 10.45 -13.79
C GLU A 52 4.17 11.22 -14.93
N GLY A 53 5.47 10.94 -15.20
CA GLY A 53 6.19 11.51 -16.34
C GLY A 53 7.69 11.32 -16.24
N GLU A 54 8.38 11.51 -17.37
CA GLU A 54 9.83 11.32 -17.46
C GLU A 54 10.61 12.24 -16.49
N ASN A 55 10.11 13.49 -16.32
CA ASN A 55 10.66 14.50 -15.41
C ASN A 55 9.86 14.59 -14.10
N LEU A 56 8.98 13.66 -13.87
CA LEU A 56 8.20 13.46 -12.64
C LEU A 56 8.51 12.06 -12.09
N PHE A 57 7.56 11.50 -11.35
CA PHE A 57 7.66 10.12 -10.88
C PHE A 57 7.27 9.13 -11.97
N MET A 58 7.76 7.92 -11.86
CA MET A 58 7.32 6.77 -12.65
C MET A 58 7.08 5.58 -11.74
N GLU A 59 6.20 4.72 -12.20
CA GLU A 59 5.91 3.46 -11.52
C GLU A 59 7.19 2.66 -11.27
N GLY A 60 7.37 2.20 -10.02
CA GLY A 60 8.55 1.47 -9.59
C GLY A 60 9.78 2.33 -9.27
N ASP A 61 9.65 3.65 -9.19
CA ASP A 61 10.71 4.51 -8.69
C ASP A 61 10.96 4.23 -7.20
N ILE A 62 12.23 4.06 -6.82
CA ILE A 62 12.65 3.95 -5.42
C ILE A 62 13.16 5.31 -4.97
N ILE A 63 12.46 5.96 -4.05
CA ILE A 63 12.80 7.30 -3.58
C ILE A 63 13.95 7.20 -2.57
N LEU A 64 15.04 7.92 -2.81
CA LEU A 64 16.22 7.94 -1.94
C LEU A 64 16.17 9.09 -0.92
N ASP A 65 15.90 10.28 -1.40
CA ASP A 65 15.74 11.47 -0.58
C ASP A 65 14.90 12.54 -1.29
N VAL A 66 14.34 13.45 -0.49
CA VAL A 66 13.62 14.65 -0.94
C VAL A 66 14.33 15.86 -0.37
N ASN A 67 14.93 16.66 -1.23
CA ASN A 67 15.71 17.85 -0.85
C ASN A 67 16.82 17.54 0.19
N GLY A 68 17.47 16.37 0.08
CA GLY A 68 18.49 15.87 1.00
C GLY A 68 17.94 15.24 2.30
N ASN A 69 16.62 15.23 2.51
CA ASN A 69 15.98 14.54 3.63
C ASN A 69 15.62 13.11 3.24
N VAL A 70 16.15 12.13 3.96
CA VAL A 70 15.83 10.72 3.75
C VAL A 70 14.51 10.40 4.46
N PRO A 71 13.43 10.05 3.73
CA PRO A 71 12.15 9.68 4.34
C PRO A 71 12.28 8.35 5.09
N GLN A 72 11.60 8.21 6.21
CA GLN A 72 11.56 6.95 6.97
C GLN A 72 10.45 6.03 6.46
N THR A 73 9.31 6.61 6.09
CA THR A 73 8.16 5.89 5.57
C THR A 73 7.74 6.45 4.21
N ILE A 74 6.94 5.68 3.45
CA ILE A 74 6.35 6.17 2.19
C ILE A 74 5.45 7.39 2.41
N GLY A 75 4.76 7.46 3.57
CA GLY A 75 3.96 8.63 3.94
C GLY A 75 4.78 9.90 4.13
N ASP A 76 6.02 9.76 4.61
CA ASP A 76 6.92 10.92 4.78
C ASP A 76 7.30 11.54 3.45
N ILE A 77 7.41 10.76 2.37
CA ILE A 77 7.69 11.28 1.02
C ILE A 77 6.60 12.28 0.63
N SER A 78 5.35 11.89 0.80
CA SER A 78 4.19 12.76 0.51
C SER A 78 4.21 14.03 1.36
N SER A 79 4.56 13.91 2.65
CA SER A 79 4.63 15.04 3.57
C SER A 79 5.75 16.00 3.19
N LEU A 80 6.95 15.51 2.89
CA LEU A 80 8.09 16.32 2.46
C LEU A 80 7.80 17.09 1.18
N ILE A 81 7.07 16.50 0.24
CA ILE A 81 6.76 17.13 -1.05
C ILE A 81 5.58 18.10 -0.91
N VAL A 82 4.44 17.62 -0.39
CA VAL A 82 3.16 18.35 -0.45
C VAL A 82 3.02 19.33 0.70
N ILE A 83 3.49 18.99 1.90
CA ILE A 83 3.35 19.85 3.09
C ILE A 83 4.53 20.81 3.21
N ASP A 84 5.76 20.29 3.08
CA ASP A 84 6.97 21.10 3.24
C ASP A 84 7.38 21.83 1.95
N GLY A 85 6.74 21.48 0.81
CA GLY A 85 6.97 22.13 -0.48
C GLY A 85 8.34 21.83 -1.11
N ASN A 86 8.98 20.73 -0.73
CA ASN A 86 10.26 20.31 -1.29
C ASN A 86 10.09 19.78 -2.71
N ARG A 87 11.03 20.13 -3.62
CA ARG A 87 10.88 19.84 -5.07
C ARG A 87 12.01 19.04 -5.66
N GLU A 88 13.14 18.95 -4.98
CA GLU A 88 14.31 18.21 -5.46
C GLU A 88 14.26 16.79 -4.91
N VAL A 89 14.15 15.79 -5.80
CA VAL A 89 14.01 14.39 -5.41
C VAL A 89 15.10 13.57 -6.09
N ASN A 90 15.83 12.81 -5.29
CA ASN A 90 16.76 11.79 -5.76
C ASN A 90 16.08 10.43 -5.66
N LEU A 91 16.16 9.65 -6.74
CA LEU A 91 15.51 8.36 -6.83
C LEU A 91 16.33 7.35 -7.66
N LEU A 92 15.99 6.08 -7.55
CA LEU A 92 16.47 5.01 -8.44
C LEU A 92 15.33 4.66 -9.40
N ARG A 93 15.56 4.84 -10.69
CA ARG A 93 14.65 4.43 -11.78
C ARG A 93 15.30 3.34 -12.58
N LYS A 94 14.75 2.13 -12.53
CA LYS A 94 15.32 0.94 -13.19
C LYS A 94 16.80 0.72 -12.85
N GLY A 95 17.14 0.93 -11.55
CA GLY A 95 18.50 0.77 -11.03
C GLY A 95 19.47 1.93 -11.33
N VAL A 96 19.05 2.97 -12.05
CA VAL A 96 19.87 4.14 -12.35
C VAL A 96 19.47 5.30 -11.44
N LYS A 97 20.44 5.93 -10.77
CA LYS A 97 20.18 7.14 -9.98
C LYS A 97 19.73 8.27 -10.89
N LYS A 98 18.61 8.88 -10.57
CA LYS A 98 18.07 10.07 -11.22
C LYS A 98 17.79 11.15 -10.18
N HIS A 99 17.92 12.37 -10.64
CA HIS A 99 17.51 13.58 -9.94
C HIS A 99 16.37 14.21 -10.73
N ILE A 100 15.27 14.51 -10.05
CA ILE A 100 14.13 15.21 -10.65
C ILE A 100 13.82 16.47 -9.85
N SER A 101 13.41 17.53 -10.56
CA SER A 101 12.95 18.77 -9.96
C SER A 101 11.47 18.95 -10.28
N LEU A 102 10.63 18.89 -9.24
CA LEU A 102 9.18 18.97 -9.39
C LEU A 102 8.74 20.37 -9.80
N PRO A 103 7.78 20.51 -10.71
CA PRO A 103 7.29 21.80 -11.16
C PRO A 103 6.57 22.57 -10.04
N SER A 104 6.49 23.89 -10.17
CA SER A 104 5.91 24.78 -9.16
C SER A 104 4.40 24.57 -8.91
N ASP A 105 3.72 23.90 -9.83
CA ASP A 105 2.30 23.59 -9.75
C ASP A 105 2.03 22.13 -9.30
N PHE A 106 3.09 21.39 -8.90
CA PHE A 106 2.97 19.96 -8.55
C PHE A 106 1.96 19.72 -7.42
N GLU A 107 2.05 20.51 -6.33
CA GLU A 107 1.13 20.37 -5.19
C GLU A 107 -0.32 20.65 -5.60
N GLN A 108 -0.54 21.59 -6.51
CA GLN A 108 -1.88 21.91 -7.02
C GLN A 108 -2.44 20.74 -7.84
N ARG A 109 -1.60 20.08 -8.64
CA ARG A 109 -2.00 18.88 -9.39
C ARG A 109 -2.37 17.75 -8.44
N VAL A 110 -1.54 17.51 -7.41
CA VAL A 110 -1.83 16.51 -6.39
C VAL A 110 -3.17 16.78 -5.71
N LEU A 111 -3.38 17.99 -5.21
CA LEU A 111 -4.63 18.36 -4.50
C LEU A 111 -5.88 18.29 -5.39
N ALA A 112 -5.72 18.49 -6.70
CA ALA A 112 -6.84 18.45 -7.64
C ALA A 112 -7.26 17.02 -8.03
N ASN A 113 -6.30 16.09 -8.14
CA ASN A 113 -6.51 14.80 -8.79
C ASN A 113 -6.38 13.62 -7.83
N VAL A 114 -5.48 13.68 -6.84
CA VAL A 114 -5.17 12.55 -5.95
C VAL A 114 -6.17 12.50 -4.79
N LYS A 115 -6.84 11.35 -4.65
CA LYS A 115 -7.76 11.06 -3.54
C LYS A 115 -7.20 9.91 -2.72
N GLY A 116 -6.31 10.21 -1.78
CA GLY A 116 -5.68 9.19 -0.95
C GLY A 116 -4.17 9.40 -0.80
N PRO A 117 -3.42 8.37 -0.43
CA PRO A 117 -1.98 8.44 -0.35
C PRO A 117 -1.39 8.69 -1.75
N LEU A 118 -0.41 9.59 -1.84
CA LEU A 118 0.24 9.95 -3.10
C LEU A 118 1.07 8.79 -3.67
N PHE A 119 1.69 8.03 -2.78
CA PHE A 119 2.50 6.86 -3.08
C PHE A 119 2.08 5.69 -2.21
N GLU A 120 2.14 4.49 -2.78
CA GLU A 120 2.03 3.22 -2.08
C GLU A 120 3.23 2.34 -2.43
N ALA A 121 3.64 1.43 -1.56
CA ALA A 121 4.66 0.45 -1.93
C ALA A 121 4.10 -0.54 -2.94
N LEU A 122 4.85 -0.82 -4.00
CA LEU A 122 4.54 -1.95 -4.87
C LEU A 122 4.74 -3.26 -4.12
N ILE A 123 3.70 -4.08 -4.08
CA ILE A 123 3.67 -5.36 -3.36
C ILE A 123 3.40 -6.48 -4.37
N PRO A 124 4.25 -7.53 -4.43
CA PRO A 124 3.97 -8.70 -5.25
C PRO A 124 2.65 -9.37 -4.84
N THR A 125 1.89 -9.87 -5.81
CA THR A 125 0.62 -10.55 -5.56
C THR A 125 0.89 -11.98 -5.07
N CYS A 126 1.17 -12.13 -3.79
CA CYS A 126 1.40 -13.44 -3.16
C CYS A 126 0.26 -13.75 -2.19
N ILE A 127 -0.32 -14.93 -2.29
CA ILE A 127 -1.45 -15.36 -1.45
C ILE A 127 -0.97 -15.67 -0.03
N ASN A 128 -1.58 -15.05 0.97
CA ASN A 128 -1.42 -15.42 2.38
C ASN A 128 -2.41 -16.53 2.77
N ASP A 129 -3.68 -16.30 2.52
CA ASP A 129 -4.77 -17.25 2.79
C ASP A 129 -5.88 -17.09 1.76
N VAL A 130 -6.72 -18.12 1.64
CA VAL A 130 -7.83 -18.21 0.69
C VAL A 130 -9.14 -18.31 1.47
N ALA A 131 -10.07 -17.42 1.15
CA ALA A 131 -11.40 -17.44 1.76
C ALA A 131 -12.19 -18.68 1.32
N PRO A 132 -12.90 -19.37 2.24
CA PRO A 132 -13.73 -20.51 1.87
C PRO A 132 -14.89 -20.09 0.96
N ASN A 133 -15.28 -20.99 0.06
CA ASN A 133 -16.37 -20.78 -0.91
C ASN A 133 -16.17 -19.55 -1.81
N SER A 134 -14.93 -19.26 -2.20
CA SER A 134 -14.55 -18.18 -3.11
C SER A 134 -14.05 -18.75 -4.44
N GLY A 135 -14.00 -17.90 -5.48
CA GLY A 135 -13.43 -18.29 -6.78
C GLY A 135 -12.00 -18.81 -6.65
N ALA A 136 -11.20 -18.20 -5.76
CA ALA A 136 -9.84 -18.68 -5.44
C ALA A 136 -9.85 -20.09 -4.84
N SER A 137 -10.78 -20.38 -3.91
CA SER A 137 -10.92 -21.71 -3.29
C SER A 137 -11.37 -22.76 -4.30
N GLU A 138 -12.35 -22.43 -5.16
CA GLU A 138 -12.86 -23.33 -6.19
C GLU A 138 -11.82 -23.66 -7.26
N ALA A 139 -10.96 -22.69 -7.60
CA ALA A 139 -9.85 -22.87 -8.53
C ALA A 139 -8.64 -23.61 -7.92
N GLY A 140 -8.66 -23.93 -6.62
CA GLY A 140 -7.58 -24.62 -5.94
C GLY A 140 -6.33 -23.79 -5.69
N LEU A 141 -6.49 -22.46 -5.57
CA LEU A 141 -5.41 -21.56 -5.15
C LEU A 141 -5.00 -21.84 -3.71
N GLN A 142 -3.73 -21.65 -3.39
CA GLN A 142 -3.15 -22.00 -2.11
C GLN A 142 -2.31 -20.85 -1.54
N ALA A 143 -2.07 -20.89 -0.23
CA ALA A 143 -1.13 -19.99 0.40
C ALA A 143 0.27 -20.10 -0.24
N SER A 144 0.93 -18.98 -0.42
CA SER A 144 2.22 -18.83 -1.10
C SER A 144 2.20 -18.96 -2.62
N ASP A 145 1.03 -19.12 -3.27
CA ASP A 145 0.94 -18.92 -4.72
C ASP A 145 1.25 -17.47 -5.06
N SER A 146 2.08 -17.26 -6.08
CA SER A 146 2.40 -15.93 -6.61
C SER A 146 1.65 -15.71 -7.91
N LEU A 147 0.67 -14.80 -7.88
CA LEU A 147 -0.18 -14.48 -9.05
C LEU A 147 0.53 -13.45 -9.90
N VAL A 148 0.69 -13.74 -11.19
CA VAL A 148 1.53 -12.91 -12.08
C VAL A 148 0.86 -12.55 -13.41
N GLU A 149 -0.19 -13.25 -13.82
CA GLU A 149 -0.85 -13.04 -15.11
C GLU A 149 -2.37 -13.12 -15.00
N ILE A 150 -3.06 -12.29 -15.78
CA ILE A 150 -4.51 -12.36 -16.04
C ILE A 150 -4.69 -12.42 -17.54
N ASN A 151 -5.32 -13.49 -18.06
CA ASN A 151 -5.58 -13.70 -19.50
C ASN A 151 -4.32 -13.53 -20.35
N GLY A 152 -3.15 -14.04 -19.87
CA GLY A 152 -1.86 -13.98 -20.55
C GLY A 152 -1.16 -12.62 -20.50
N LYS A 153 -1.69 -11.62 -19.78
CA LYS A 153 -1.02 -10.34 -19.53
C LYS A 153 -0.41 -10.33 -18.14
N SER A 154 0.80 -9.78 -18.01
CA SER A 154 1.54 -9.76 -16.74
C SER A 154 1.08 -8.64 -15.82
N PHE A 155 0.76 -9.02 -14.57
CA PHE A 155 0.37 -8.12 -13.47
C PHE A 155 1.03 -8.61 -12.17
N PRO A 156 2.35 -8.47 -12.00
CA PRO A 156 3.08 -9.05 -10.87
C PRO A 156 2.80 -8.34 -9.54
N PHE A 157 2.24 -7.13 -9.57
CA PHE A 157 1.98 -6.32 -8.38
C PHE A 157 0.50 -6.25 -8.05
N PHE A 158 0.18 -6.32 -6.76
CA PHE A 158 -1.17 -6.37 -6.23
C PHE A 158 -2.03 -5.19 -6.66
N GLN A 159 -1.46 -3.98 -6.69
CA GLN A 159 -2.17 -2.78 -7.11
C GLN A 159 -2.69 -2.91 -8.54
N HIS A 160 -1.84 -3.29 -9.49
CA HIS A 160 -2.25 -3.46 -10.90
C HIS A 160 -3.15 -4.66 -11.09
N PHE A 161 -2.86 -5.75 -10.37
CA PHE A 161 -3.65 -6.98 -10.40
C PHE A 161 -5.10 -6.72 -9.98
N THR A 162 -5.32 -6.01 -8.89
CA THR A 162 -6.67 -5.69 -8.40
C THR A 162 -7.43 -4.76 -9.32
N VAL A 163 -6.76 -3.77 -9.93
CA VAL A 163 -7.38 -2.89 -10.93
C VAL A 163 -7.85 -3.67 -12.14
N GLU A 164 -7.02 -4.60 -12.65
CA GLU A 164 -7.40 -5.42 -13.80
C GLU A 164 -8.55 -6.38 -13.47
N LEU A 165 -8.62 -6.94 -12.26
CA LEU A 165 -9.75 -7.76 -11.83
C LEU A 165 -11.09 -7.02 -11.91
N GLN A 166 -11.12 -5.72 -11.65
CA GLN A 166 -12.34 -4.92 -11.75
C GLN A 166 -12.90 -4.85 -13.18
N ASN A 167 -12.05 -5.08 -14.20
CA ASN A 167 -12.48 -5.14 -15.61
C ASN A 167 -13.10 -6.49 -15.97
N HIS A 168 -13.00 -7.50 -15.09
CA HIS A 168 -13.42 -8.88 -15.33
C HIS A 168 -14.48 -9.37 -14.33
N LYS A 169 -15.32 -8.47 -13.78
CA LYS A 169 -16.39 -8.85 -12.86
C LYS A 169 -17.34 -9.87 -13.45
N ASP A 170 -17.75 -10.83 -12.62
CA ASP A 170 -18.72 -11.88 -12.98
C ASP A 170 -18.31 -12.66 -14.24
N THR A 171 -17.00 -12.84 -14.44
CA THR A 171 -16.44 -13.62 -15.57
C THR A 171 -15.42 -14.64 -15.09
N ILE A 172 -15.16 -15.64 -15.93
CA ILE A 172 -14.07 -16.58 -15.73
C ILE A 172 -12.84 -16.05 -16.46
N ILE A 173 -11.72 -15.99 -15.75
CA ILE A 173 -10.41 -15.56 -16.27
C ILE A 173 -9.41 -16.73 -16.23
N GLU A 174 -8.40 -16.67 -17.10
CA GLU A 174 -7.20 -17.48 -16.99
C GLU A 174 -6.19 -16.76 -16.11
N LEU A 175 -5.81 -17.39 -15.00
CA LEU A 175 -4.90 -16.86 -14.01
C LEU A 175 -3.58 -17.61 -14.08
N GLY A 176 -2.50 -16.91 -14.47
CA GLY A 176 -1.13 -17.41 -14.42
C GLY A 176 -0.52 -17.18 -13.03
N LEU A 177 0.05 -18.23 -12.46
CA LEU A 177 0.65 -18.21 -11.14
C LEU A 177 1.91 -19.08 -11.07
N TYR A 178 2.75 -18.79 -10.07
CA TYR A 178 3.84 -19.65 -9.65
C TYR A 178 3.48 -20.31 -8.32
N ARG A 179 3.61 -21.64 -8.26
CA ARG A 179 3.57 -22.43 -7.04
C ARG A 179 4.95 -23.04 -6.79
N GLY A 180 5.70 -22.41 -5.89
CA GLY A 180 7.14 -22.64 -5.81
C GLY A 180 7.82 -22.20 -7.11
N GLU A 181 8.48 -23.11 -7.81
CA GLU A 181 9.16 -22.85 -9.10
C GLU A 181 8.30 -23.22 -10.33
N GLU A 182 7.14 -23.83 -10.12
CA GLU A 182 6.27 -24.32 -11.20
C GLU A 182 5.30 -23.22 -11.63
N HIS A 183 5.34 -22.88 -12.94
CA HIS A 183 4.35 -22.00 -13.56
C HIS A 183 3.13 -22.81 -13.97
N MET A 184 1.96 -22.33 -13.60
CA MET A 184 0.69 -22.97 -13.94
C MET A 184 -0.37 -21.93 -14.28
N VAL A 185 -1.35 -22.35 -15.07
CA VAL A 185 -2.51 -21.54 -15.44
C VAL A 185 -3.76 -22.25 -14.96
N VAL A 186 -4.63 -21.52 -14.25
CA VAL A 186 -5.90 -22.04 -13.74
C VAL A 186 -7.04 -21.12 -14.17
N GLN A 187 -8.24 -21.68 -14.32
CA GLN A 187 -9.43 -20.88 -14.54
C GLN A 187 -10.06 -20.51 -13.20
N VAL A 188 -10.37 -19.22 -13.01
CA VAL A 188 -10.91 -18.70 -11.76
C VAL A 188 -12.13 -17.83 -12.07
N ASN A 189 -13.18 -18.02 -11.31
CA ASN A 189 -14.37 -17.15 -11.37
C ASN A 189 -14.12 -15.87 -10.55
N VAL A 190 -14.26 -14.71 -11.18
CA VAL A 190 -14.21 -13.40 -10.52
C VAL A 190 -15.61 -13.08 -10.01
N SER A 191 -15.71 -12.65 -8.75
CA SER A 191 -16.99 -12.28 -8.14
C SER A 191 -17.62 -11.04 -8.80
N GLU A 192 -18.90 -10.79 -8.54
CA GLU A 192 -19.60 -9.55 -8.93
C GLU A 192 -18.90 -8.28 -8.39
N GLU A 193 -18.17 -8.42 -7.29
CA GLU A 193 -17.40 -7.33 -6.67
C GLU A 193 -16.02 -7.12 -7.31
N GLY A 194 -15.61 -8.01 -8.23
CA GLY A 194 -14.29 -7.96 -8.87
C GLY A 194 -13.18 -8.49 -7.96
N THR A 195 -13.47 -9.52 -7.16
CA THR A 195 -12.51 -10.16 -6.26
C THR A 195 -12.43 -11.66 -6.50
N LEU A 196 -11.30 -12.26 -6.10
CA LEU A 196 -11.12 -13.73 -6.16
C LEU A 196 -11.33 -14.39 -4.79
N GLY A 197 -11.27 -13.63 -3.69
CA GLY A 197 -11.43 -14.13 -2.33
C GLY A 197 -10.15 -14.71 -1.74
N PHE A 198 -9.06 -13.97 -1.80
CA PHE A 198 -7.82 -14.25 -1.08
C PHE A 198 -7.31 -13.00 -0.37
N HIS A 199 -6.45 -13.17 0.63
CA HIS A 199 -5.68 -12.09 1.24
C HIS A 199 -4.23 -12.15 0.76
N THR A 200 -3.68 -10.99 0.40
CA THR A 200 -2.29 -10.87 0.00
C THR A 200 -1.37 -10.96 1.20
N LYS A 201 -0.29 -11.69 1.04
CA LYS A 201 0.78 -11.74 2.03
C LYS A 201 1.56 -10.43 1.96
N MET A 202 1.60 -9.70 3.07
CA MET A 202 2.60 -8.66 3.25
C MET A 202 3.92 -9.39 3.56
N PRO A 203 5.00 -9.14 2.83
CA PRO A 203 6.28 -9.69 3.17
C PRO A 203 6.65 -9.24 4.59
N ASN A 204 6.76 -10.18 5.54
CA ASN A 204 7.09 -9.87 6.93
C ASN A 204 8.42 -9.14 7.06
N ASP A 205 9.33 -9.34 6.09
CA ASP A 205 10.62 -8.67 6.01
C ASP A 205 10.54 -7.20 5.60
N LEU A 206 9.35 -6.73 5.17
CA LEU A 206 9.11 -5.33 4.77
C LEU A 206 8.56 -4.47 5.91
N LEU A 207 7.93 -5.08 6.94
CA LEU A 207 7.36 -4.36 8.09
C LEU A 207 8.36 -4.26 9.24
N VAL A 208 8.35 -3.14 9.95
CA VAL A 208 9.14 -2.89 11.18
C VAL A 208 8.22 -2.34 12.26
#